data_8c7ac18c15b629e79f0582d120b52364
#
_entry.id   8c7ac18c15b629e79f0582d120b52364
#
_cell.length_a   1.000
_cell.length_b   1.000
_cell.length_c   1.000
_cell.angle_alpha   90.00
_cell.angle_beta   90.00
_cell.angle_gamma   90.00
#
_symmetry.space_group_name_H-M   'P 1'
#
loop_
_entity.id
_entity.type
_entity.pdbx_description
1 polymer ?
#
loop_
_entity_poly.entity_id
_entity_poly.type
_entity_poly.pdbx_seq_one_letter_code
_entity_poly.pdbx_strand_id
1 'polypeptide(L)'
;MSRKTVKVNFTGLSIRNEFNPNDNSILDILKKHYDVQVCDDPDYLFCGVLYKGYFTQGVYDKYILSDSKIRIMFNGENLVPDFNLVDYAVCQYPIEYFDRNCYFPCGIEAFTNRRTFFRELQDKERNYTEEFLKSKEFFASFIASHDSENNMRGDFFKALNKRKRVESVGSYLNNMPNGETVDWLDGSKLKFQRKCKFSLCFESTKDEGFITEKIVEAFYSDTIPVYYGSSNITDIFNPKAFINVGDYESFDAVIDRILEIDSNDALYLEMMRQPIFNNPNYAQEKYEELEKFICNIFDQPIDKACRRSRCVAGENHEAFMKRSIESELGIKVWRPAGKIVKNYLRNIPKRILKKTANKDS
;
A
#
# COMPACT_ATOMS: atom_id res chain seq x y z
N MET A 1 -11.22 -35.14 14.70
CA MET A 1 -9.82 -34.92 15.10
C MET A 1 -9.73 -33.49 15.64
N SER A 2 -8.98 -33.27 16.74
CA SER A 2 -8.72 -31.91 17.22
C SER A 2 -7.90 -31.15 16.19
N ARG A 3 -8.24 -29.86 15.96
CA ARG A 3 -7.44 -28.99 15.07
C ARG A 3 -6.06 -28.74 15.68
N LYS A 4 -5.04 -28.56 14.83
CA LYS A 4 -3.70 -28.18 15.26
C LYS A 4 -3.76 -26.81 15.93
N THR A 5 -3.24 -26.69 17.15
CA THR A 5 -3.09 -25.38 17.84
C THR A 5 -1.88 -24.65 17.26
N VAL A 6 -2.04 -23.36 16.94
CA VAL A 6 -1.00 -22.48 16.40
C VAL A 6 -0.93 -21.19 17.19
N LYS A 7 0.29 -20.78 17.57
CA LYS A 7 0.55 -19.54 18.31
C LYS A 7 1.00 -18.44 17.34
N VAL A 8 0.26 -17.34 17.30
CA VAL A 8 0.51 -16.25 16.39
C VAL A 8 0.58 -14.90 17.11
N ASN A 9 1.23 -13.91 16.51
CA ASN A 9 1.13 -12.51 16.88
C ASN A 9 1.32 -11.61 15.65
N PHE A 10 1.10 -10.31 15.83
CA PHE A 10 1.08 -9.32 14.76
C PHE A 10 1.89 -8.10 15.14
N THR A 11 2.63 -7.52 14.18
CA THR A 11 3.35 -6.26 14.37
C THR A 11 3.47 -5.48 13.07
N GLY A 12 3.48 -4.16 13.14
CA GLY A 12 3.73 -3.29 11.97
C GLY A 12 2.65 -3.28 10.89
N LEU A 13 1.41 -3.65 11.22
CA LEU A 13 0.28 -3.73 10.29
C LEU A 13 -0.68 -2.53 10.40
N SER A 14 -0.30 -1.48 11.13
CA SER A 14 -1.18 -0.34 11.40
C SER A 14 -0.36 0.95 11.56
N ILE A 15 -0.86 2.05 10.99
CA ILE A 15 -0.31 3.40 11.16
C ILE A 15 -1.02 4.12 12.31
N ARG A 16 -2.34 3.99 12.42
CA ARG A 16 -3.21 4.76 13.32
C ARG A 16 -3.92 3.87 14.36
N ASN A 17 -3.39 2.68 14.66
CA ASN A 17 -3.99 1.67 15.55
C ASN A 17 -5.33 1.09 15.04
N GLU A 18 -5.57 1.13 13.74
CA GLU A 18 -6.76 0.57 13.09
C GLU A 18 -6.76 -0.97 13.03
N PHE A 19 -5.62 -1.61 13.19
CA PHE A 19 -5.48 -3.06 13.18
C PHE A 19 -5.77 -3.67 14.56
N ASN A 20 -6.70 -4.62 14.60
CA ASN A 20 -6.99 -5.40 15.80
C ASN A 20 -6.32 -6.78 15.72
N PRO A 21 -5.33 -7.10 16.57
CA PRO A 21 -4.65 -8.39 16.54
C PRO A 21 -5.54 -9.57 16.90
N ASN A 22 -6.70 -9.34 17.54
CA ASN A 22 -7.65 -10.39 17.92
C ASN A 22 -8.84 -10.54 16.96
N ASP A 23 -8.97 -9.60 15.99
CA ASP A 23 -10.09 -9.55 15.05
C ASP A 23 -9.64 -8.99 13.70
N ASN A 24 -9.20 -9.86 12.78
CA ASN A 24 -8.70 -9.49 11.46
C ASN A 24 -8.86 -10.63 10.44
N SER A 25 -8.75 -10.31 9.17
CA SER A 25 -8.95 -11.26 8.07
C SER A 25 -7.90 -12.38 8.01
N ILE A 26 -6.69 -12.17 8.53
CA ILE A 26 -5.68 -13.22 8.62
C ILE A 26 -6.13 -14.29 9.61
N LEU A 27 -6.66 -13.87 10.77
CA LEU A 27 -7.24 -14.77 11.75
C LEU A 27 -8.45 -15.53 11.21
N ASP A 28 -9.27 -14.88 10.37
CA ASP A 28 -10.42 -15.54 9.75
C ASP A 28 -9.96 -16.70 8.85
N ILE A 29 -8.90 -16.50 8.06
CA ILE A 29 -8.30 -17.58 7.25
C ILE A 29 -7.78 -18.70 8.17
N LEU A 30 -6.97 -18.35 9.17
CA LEU A 30 -6.36 -19.34 10.06
C LEU A 30 -7.40 -20.16 10.85
N LYS A 31 -8.44 -19.49 11.39
CA LYS A 31 -9.50 -20.12 12.18
C LYS A 31 -10.37 -21.12 11.40
N LYS A 32 -10.35 -21.07 10.06
CA LYS A 32 -10.98 -22.13 9.25
C LYS A 32 -10.29 -23.50 9.44
N HIS A 33 -8.97 -23.50 9.64
CA HIS A 33 -8.12 -24.69 9.58
C HIS A 33 -7.49 -25.06 10.94
N TYR A 34 -7.22 -24.08 11.82
CA TYR A 34 -6.45 -24.24 13.04
C TYR A 34 -7.20 -23.75 14.29
N ASP A 35 -6.74 -24.22 15.45
CA ASP A 35 -7.04 -23.61 16.75
C ASP A 35 -6.00 -22.50 17.01
N VAL A 36 -6.41 -21.24 16.93
CA VAL A 36 -5.50 -20.09 16.88
C VAL A 36 -5.40 -19.40 18.24
N GLN A 37 -4.20 -19.25 18.74
CA GLN A 37 -3.87 -18.52 19.96
C GLN A 37 -3.04 -17.29 19.64
N VAL A 38 -3.59 -16.09 19.90
CA VAL A 38 -2.84 -14.82 19.82
C VAL A 38 -2.14 -14.61 21.18
N CYS A 39 -0.80 -14.55 21.19
CA CYS A 39 -0.02 -14.48 22.42
C CYS A 39 1.32 -13.76 22.22
N ASP A 40 1.96 -13.37 23.36
CA ASP A 40 3.24 -12.63 23.36
C ASP A 40 4.45 -13.50 23.02
N ASP A 41 4.34 -14.84 23.15
CA ASP A 41 5.36 -15.82 22.74
C ASP A 41 4.87 -16.64 21.53
N PRO A 42 4.82 -16.06 20.33
CA PRO A 42 4.30 -16.70 19.14
C PRO A 42 5.33 -17.59 18.46
N ASP A 43 4.85 -18.69 17.86
CA ASP A 43 5.66 -19.46 16.92
C ASP A 43 5.72 -18.76 15.55
N TYR A 44 4.63 -18.06 15.16
CA TYR A 44 4.50 -17.35 13.89
C TYR A 44 4.19 -15.88 14.14
N LEU A 45 5.01 -15.00 13.58
CA LEU A 45 4.81 -13.55 13.65
C LEU A 45 4.42 -13.01 12.27
N PHE A 46 3.23 -12.45 12.19
CA PHE A 46 2.83 -11.64 11.04
C PHE A 46 3.38 -10.22 11.21
N CYS A 47 4.17 -9.78 10.25
CA CYS A 47 4.83 -8.47 10.31
C CYS A 47 4.55 -7.65 9.06
N GLY A 48 4.26 -6.37 9.25
CA GLY A 48 4.12 -5.40 8.18
C GLY A 48 5.22 -4.35 8.25
N VAL A 49 5.08 -3.32 7.43
CA VAL A 49 6.04 -2.21 7.31
C VAL A 49 5.55 -0.89 7.91
N LEU A 50 4.37 -0.92 8.54
CA LEU A 50 3.70 0.25 9.09
C LEU A 50 3.87 0.29 10.61
N TYR A 51 4.38 1.39 11.16
CA TYR A 51 4.47 1.60 12.59
C TYR A 51 4.43 3.07 12.97
N LYS A 52 3.37 3.51 13.68
CA LYS A 52 3.22 4.84 14.29
C LYS A 52 3.68 6.01 13.40
N GLY A 53 3.31 6.01 12.12
CA GLY A 53 3.64 7.07 11.18
C GLY A 53 5.10 7.08 10.70
N TYR A 54 5.87 6.04 10.96
CA TYR A 54 7.23 5.87 10.46
C TYR A 54 7.30 4.66 9.55
N PHE A 55 7.61 4.90 8.28
CA PHE A 55 7.98 3.85 7.35
C PHE A 55 9.37 3.29 7.72
N THR A 56 9.50 1.99 7.72
CA THR A 56 10.72 1.19 7.77
C THR A 56 11.48 1.10 9.10
N GLN A 57 11.86 2.17 9.75
CA GLN A 57 12.76 2.07 10.93
C GLN A 57 12.12 1.49 12.20
N GLY A 58 10.81 1.69 12.43
CA GLY A 58 10.13 1.19 13.62
C GLY A 58 9.64 -0.25 13.52
N VAL A 59 9.68 -0.85 12.32
CA VAL A 59 9.14 -2.18 12.02
C VAL A 59 10.18 -3.26 12.21
N TYR A 60 11.38 -3.03 11.68
CA TYR A 60 12.50 -3.96 11.85
C TYR A 60 12.81 -4.20 13.34
N ASP A 61 12.66 -3.16 14.18
CA ASP A 61 12.90 -3.25 15.62
C ASP A 61 12.07 -4.37 16.28
N LYS A 62 10.80 -4.51 15.90
CA LYS A 62 9.89 -5.40 16.60
C LYS A 62 10.00 -6.86 16.16
N TYR A 63 10.18 -7.12 14.85
CA TYR A 63 10.23 -8.50 14.42
C TYR A 63 11.63 -9.09 14.39
N ILE A 64 12.69 -8.28 14.20
CA ILE A 64 14.07 -8.75 14.32
C ILE A 64 14.43 -9.01 15.78
N LEU A 65 13.90 -8.19 16.70
CA LEU A 65 14.09 -8.39 18.16
C LEU A 65 13.15 -9.45 18.74
N SER A 66 12.16 -9.93 17.98
CA SER A 66 11.25 -10.99 18.40
C SER A 66 11.94 -12.35 18.37
N ASP A 67 11.65 -13.18 19.38
CA ASP A 67 12.09 -14.58 19.44
C ASP A 67 11.20 -15.52 18.60
N SER A 68 10.25 -14.98 17.82
CA SER A 68 9.39 -15.77 16.94
C SER A 68 10.19 -16.65 15.98
N LYS A 69 9.73 -17.90 15.78
CA LYS A 69 10.42 -18.89 14.95
C LYS A 69 10.23 -18.61 13.47
N ILE A 70 9.00 -18.21 13.08
CA ILE A 70 8.61 -17.96 11.69
C ILE A 70 8.13 -16.52 11.57
N ARG A 71 8.63 -15.79 10.58
CA ARG A 71 8.24 -14.42 10.27
C ARG A 71 7.58 -14.37 8.91
N ILE A 72 6.33 -13.88 8.84
CA ILE A 72 5.51 -13.79 7.64
C ILE A 72 5.22 -12.31 7.40
N MET A 73 5.80 -11.75 6.36
CA MET A 73 5.60 -10.33 6.02
C MET A 73 4.32 -10.14 5.21
N PHE A 74 3.51 -9.17 5.59
CA PHE A 74 2.41 -8.65 4.79
C PHE A 74 2.75 -7.20 4.43
N ASN A 75 2.96 -6.94 3.14
CA ASN A 75 3.41 -5.64 2.67
C ASN A 75 2.60 -5.11 1.50
N GLY A 76 1.94 -3.96 1.71
CA GLY A 76 1.21 -3.19 0.69
C GLY A 76 1.98 -1.96 0.17
N GLU A 77 3.17 -1.72 0.70
CA GLU A 77 3.99 -0.56 0.34
C GLU A 77 5.07 -0.93 -0.68
N ASN A 78 5.65 0.10 -1.30
CA ASN A 78 6.76 -0.07 -2.25
C ASN A 78 8.05 -0.47 -1.53
N LEU A 79 8.09 -1.71 -1.05
CA LEU A 79 9.23 -2.32 -0.39
C LEU A 79 9.31 -3.80 -0.74
N VAL A 80 10.41 -4.19 -1.37
CA VAL A 80 10.71 -5.60 -1.67
C VAL A 80 11.03 -6.35 -0.38
N PRO A 81 10.43 -7.53 -0.13
CA PRO A 81 10.72 -8.32 1.06
C PRO A 81 12.21 -8.69 1.18
N ASP A 82 12.79 -8.48 2.37
CA ASP A 82 14.13 -9.00 2.68
C ASP A 82 14.03 -10.44 3.22
N PHE A 83 14.20 -11.41 2.34
CA PHE A 83 14.13 -12.82 2.68
C PHE A 83 15.28 -13.34 3.56
N ASN A 84 16.27 -12.52 3.91
CA ASN A 84 17.19 -12.84 5.00
C ASN A 84 16.54 -12.60 6.37
N LEU A 85 15.56 -11.69 6.45
CA LEU A 85 14.92 -11.28 7.69
C LEU A 85 13.54 -11.89 7.91
N VAL A 86 12.84 -12.27 6.83
CA VAL A 86 11.51 -12.91 6.88
C VAL A 86 11.54 -14.27 6.19
N ASP A 87 10.74 -15.20 6.68
CA ASP A 87 10.66 -16.55 6.09
C ASP A 87 9.76 -16.55 4.87
N TYR A 88 8.63 -15.83 4.93
CA TYR A 88 7.63 -15.74 3.87
C TYR A 88 7.15 -14.30 3.73
N ALA A 89 6.62 -13.99 2.56
CA ALA A 89 6.00 -12.70 2.28
C ALA A 89 4.70 -12.85 1.49
N VAL A 90 3.74 -11.97 1.78
CA VAL A 90 2.61 -11.64 0.93
C VAL A 90 2.79 -10.19 0.53
N CYS A 91 3.02 -9.90 -0.74
CA CYS A 91 3.35 -8.57 -1.20
C CYS A 91 2.85 -8.28 -2.62
N GLN A 92 2.99 -7.04 -3.04
CA GLN A 92 2.57 -6.56 -4.36
C GLN A 92 3.64 -6.74 -5.45
N TYR A 93 4.70 -7.48 -5.17
CA TYR A 93 5.74 -7.80 -6.15
C TYR A 93 5.63 -9.25 -6.60
N PRO A 94 5.61 -9.54 -7.93
CA PRO A 94 5.55 -10.89 -8.47
C PRO A 94 6.92 -11.58 -8.42
N ILE A 95 7.47 -11.72 -7.21
CA ILE A 95 8.78 -12.31 -6.98
C ILE A 95 8.63 -13.82 -6.95
N GLU A 96 9.35 -14.52 -7.81
CA GLU A 96 9.48 -15.98 -7.77
C GLU A 96 10.68 -16.37 -6.90
N TYR A 97 10.41 -16.81 -5.68
CA TYR A 97 11.45 -17.30 -4.78
C TYR A 97 10.98 -18.54 -4.02
N PHE A 98 11.01 -19.68 -4.70
CA PHE A 98 10.50 -20.97 -4.20
C PHE A 98 9.04 -20.84 -3.70
N ASP A 99 8.77 -21.33 -2.45
CA ASP A 99 7.49 -21.26 -1.77
C ASP A 99 7.38 -20.08 -0.78
N ARG A 100 8.24 -19.05 -0.92
CA ARG A 100 8.41 -18.00 0.08
C ARG A 100 7.61 -16.73 -0.18
N ASN A 101 7.11 -16.53 -1.40
CA ASN A 101 6.35 -15.34 -1.77
C ASN A 101 4.98 -15.68 -2.33
N CYS A 102 3.97 -14.95 -1.89
CA CYS A 102 2.65 -14.91 -2.50
C CYS A 102 2.42 -13.51 -3.07
N TYR A 103 2.32 -13.41 -4.40
CA TYR A 103 1.95 -12.16 -5.06
C TYR A 103 0.46 -11.88 -4.85
N PHE A 104 0.16 -10.80 -4.13
CA PHE A 104 -1.21 -10.40 -3.84
C PHE A 104 -1.38 -8.89 -4.11
N PRO A 105 -1.77 -8.50 -5.35
CA PRO A 105 -1.97 -7.10 -5.71
C PRO A 105 -3.27 -6.56 -5.12
N CYS A 106 -3.37 -5.25 -5.01
CA CYS A 106 -4.60 -4.47 -4.71
C CYS A 106 -5.29 -4.73 -3.38
N GLY A 107 -4.96 -5.80 -2.68
CA GLY A 107 -5.82 -6.31 -1.62
C GLY A 107 -5.21 -6.42 -0.23
N ILE A 108 -3.95 -6.01 -0.02
CA ILE A 108 -3.31 -6.16 1.30
C ILE A 108 -4.05 -5.39 2.39
N GLU A 109 -4.70 -4.30 2.07
CA GLU A 109 -5.55 -3.56 3.01
C GLU A 109 -6.74 -4.39 3.53
N ALA A 110 -7.21 -5.39 2.79
CA ALA A 110 -8.25 -6.31 3.25
C ALA A 110 -7.86 -7.03 4.55
N PHE A 111 -6.57 -7.27 4.76
CA PHE A 111 -6.07 -7.98 5.94
C PHE A 111 -5.90 -7.07 7.13
N THR A 112 -5.58 -5.80 6.91
CA THR A 112 -5.38 -4.81 7.98
C THR A 112 -6.68 -4.11 8.39
N ASN A 113 -7.59 -3.84 7.43
CA ASN A 113 -8.77 -3.00 7.63
C ASN A 113 -10.08 -3.71 7.38
N ARG A 114 -10.09 -5.02 7.10
CA ARG A 114 -11.27 -5.79 6.65
C ARG A 114 -11.95 -5.19 5.42
N ARG A 115 -11.21 -4.51 4.55
CA ARG A 115 -11.73 -3.97 3.31
C ARG A 115 -11.78 -5.07 2.26
N THR A 116 -12.97 -5.43 1.86
CA THR A 116 -13.23 -6.53 0.92
C THR A 116 -13.43 -6.04 -0.52
N PHE A 117 -13.12 -4.77 -0.78
CA PHE A 117 -13.40 -4.13 -2.09
C PHE A 117 -12.87 -4.92 -3.27
N PHE A 118 -11.65 -5.44 -3.20
CA PHE A 118 -11.07 -6.23 -4.28
C PHE A 118 -11.90 -7.48 -4.59
N ARG A 119 -12.41 -8.16 -3.57
CA ARG A 119 -13.30 -9.32 -3.74
C ARG A 119 -14.69 -8.91 -4.23
N GLU A 120 -15.23 -7.83 -3.68
CA GLU A 120 -16.56 -7.34 -4.02
C GLU A 120 -16.65 -6.83 -5.47
N LEU A 121 -15.53 -6.38 -6.06
CA LEU A 121 -15.49 -5.97 -7.46
C LEU A 121 -15.79 -7.12 -8.45
N GLN A 122 -15.54 -8.36 -8.06
CA GLN A 122 -15.77 -9.52 -8.91
C GLN A 122 -17.26 -9.70 -9.22
N ASP A 123 -18.11 -9.53 -8.21
CA ASP A 123 -19.56 -9.72 -8.31
C ASP A 123 -20.31 -8.41 -8.56
N LYS A 124 -19.56 -7.32 -8.81
CA LYS A 124 -20.14 -6.00 -8.96
C LYS A 124 -20.90 -5.88 -10.28
N GLU A 125 -22.21 -5.68 -10.18
CA GLU A 125 -23.05 -5.37 -11.34
C GLU A 125 -22.66 -4.02 -11.94
N ARG A 126 -22.60 -3.96 -13.28
CA ARG A 126 -22.20 -2.77 -14.03
C ARG A 126 -23.32 -2.28 -14.99
N ASN A 127 -24.53 -2.23 -14.45
CA ASN A 127 -25.73 -1.83 -15.17
C ASN A 127 -25.97 -0.31 -15.04
N TYR A 128 -25.03 0.51 -15.53
CA TYR A 128 -25.11 1.97 -15.42
C TYR A 128 -26.03 2.57 -16.46
N THR A 129 -26.85 3.55 -16.03
CA THR A 129 -27.85 4.25 -16.83
C THR A 129 -27.50 5.74 -17.01
N GLU A 130 -28.28 6.45 -17.82
CA GLU A 130 -28.15 7.91 -17.92
C GLU A 130 -28.47 8.62 -16.60
N GLU A 131 -29.40 8.08 -15.79
CA GLU A 131 -29.71 8.63 -14.46
C GLU A 131 -28.50 8.52 -13.53
N PHE A 132 -27.82 7.38 -13.59
CA PHE A 132 -26.56 7.23 -12.86
C PHE A 132 -25.55 8.31 -13.29
N LEU A 133 -25.39 8.56 -14.59
CA LEU A 133 -24.47 9.57 -15.08
C LEU A 133 -24.86 10.97 -14.60
N LYS A 134 -26.14 11.30 -14.55
CA LYS A 134 -26.66 12.58 -14.03
C LYS A 134 -26.41 12.74 -12.52
N SER A 135 -26.15 11.67 -11.78
CA SER A 135 -25.80 11.71 -10.35
C SER A 135 -24.35 12.15 -10.09
N LYS A 136 -23.51 12.23 -11.14
CA LYS A 136 -22.14 12.69 -11.03
C LYS A 136 -22.08 14.21 -10.87
N GLU A 137 -21.57 14.69 -9.75
CA GLU A 137 -21.48 16.11 -9.42
C GLU A 137 -20.21 16.77 -9.99
N PHE A 138 -19.13 15.98 -10.11
CA PHE A 138 -17.80 16.46 -10.46
C PHE A 138 -17.20 15.72 -11.66
N PHE A 139 -16.32 16.41 -12.35
CA PHE A 139 -15.57 15.84 -13.48
C PHE A 139 -14.61 14.75 -13.03
N ALA A 140 -13.66 15.07 -12.15
CA ALA A 140 -12.65 14.12 -11.73
C ALA A 140 -12.19 14.40 -10.29
N SER A 141 -11.77 13.34 -9.58
CA SER A 141 -11.14 13.41 -8.26
C SER A 141 -9.64 13.20 -8.34
N PHE A 142 -8.90 13.97 -7.52
CA PHE A 142 -7.51 13.75 -7.21
C PHE A 142 -7.32 13.68 -5.70
N ILE A 143 -6.83 12.54 -5.19
CA ILE A 143 -6.70 12.32 -3.76
C ILE A 143 -5.31 11.77 -3.46
N ALA A 144 -4.40 12.64 -3.05
CA ALA A 144 -3.03 12.31 -2.73
C ALA A 144 -2.55 13.06 -1.48
N SER A 145 -1.63 12.48 -0.72
CA SER A 145 -0.96 13.12 0.42
C SER A 145 0.42 13.69 0.06
N HIS A 146 1.02 13.20 -1.03
CA HIS A 146 2.33 13.62 -1.54
C HIS A 146 2.41 13.36 -3.04
N ASP A 147 3.44 13.87 -3.71
CA ASP A 147 3.69 13.55 -5.12
C ASP A 147 4.20 12.12 -5.30
N SER A 148 4.22 11.66 -6.53
CA SER A 148 4.85 10.42 -6.96
C SER A 148 6.29 10.67 -7.41
N GLU A 149 6.99 9.58 -7.69
CA GLU A 149 8.29 9.64 -8.35
C GLU A 149 8.24 10.50 -9.62
N ASN A 150 9.27 11.31 -9.83
CA ASN A 150 9.39 12.23 -10.97
C ASN A 150 8.21 13.22 -11.13
N ASN A 151 7.49 13.54 -10.05
CA ASN A 151 6.37 14.48 -10.02
C ASN A 151 5.20 14.13 -10.96
N MET A 152 5.12 12.93 -11.49
CA MET A 152 4.14 12.49 -12.49
C MET A 152 2.71 12.75 -12.06
N ARG A 153 2.41 12.50 -10.79
CA ARG A 153 1.08 12.68 -10.21
C ARG A 153 0.66 14.16 -10.19
N GLY A 154 1.53 15.01 -9.69
CA GLY A 154 1.27 16.44 -9.59
C GLY A 154 1.24 17.14 -10.94
N ASP A 155 2.12 16.75 -11.85
CA ASP A 155 2.21 17.39 -13.18
C ASP A 155 1.02 17.00 -14.07
N PHE A 156 0.57 15.73 -14.01
CA PHE A 156 -0.65 15.32 -14.70
C PHE A 156 -1.90 16.03 -14.14
N PHE A 157 -2.04 16.08 -12.80
CA PHE A 157 -3.12 16.82 -12.17
C PHE A 157 -3.16 18.29 -12.65
N LYS A 158 -2.03 18.99 -12.63
CA LYS A 158 -1.95 20.40 -13.08
C LYS A 158 -2.31 20.54 -14.56
N ALA A 159 -1.85 19.62 -15.42
CA ALA A 159 -2.15 19.66 -16.85
C ALA A 159 -3.65 19.46 -17.10
N LEU A 160 -4.27 18.44 -16.50
CA LEU A 160 -5.70 18.17 -16.64
C LEU A 160 -6.55 19.31 -16.05
N ASN A 161 -6.19 19.80 -14.86
CA ASN A 161 -6.92 20.87 -14.17
C ASN A 161 -6.93 22.21 -14.93
N LYS A 162 -5.93 22.47 -15.79
CA LYS A 162 -5.93 23.62 -16.71
C LYS A 162 -6.99 23.50 -17.82
N ARG A 163 -7.32 22.28 -18.25
CA ARG A 163 -8.28 22.01 -19.30
C ARG A 163 -9.71 21.91 -18.78
N LYS A 164 -9.87 21.22 -17.67
CA LYS A 164 -11.13 21.07 -16.93
C LYS A 164 -10.84 20.87 -15.46
N ARG A 165 -11.62 21.53 -14.59
CA ARG A 165 -11.43 21.49 -13.15
C ARG A 165 -11.46 20.05 -12.62
N VAL A 166 -10.43 19.68 -11.84
CA VAL A 166 -10.30 18.44 -11.09
C VAL A 166 -10.38 18.75 -9.60
N GLU A 167 -11.27 18.11 -8.88
CA GLU A 167 -11.41 18.29 -7.43
C GLU A 167 -10.31 17.54 -6.68
N SER A 168 -9.42 18.30 -6.03
CA SER A 168 -8.35 17.77 -5.20
C SER A 168 -8.69 17.91 -3.72
N VAL A 169 -9.06 16.78 -3.08
CA VAL A 169 -9.46 16.71 -1.66
C VAL A 169 -8.40 16.03 -0.78
N GLY A 170 -7.25 15.67 -1.34
CA GLY A 170 -6.08 15.20 -0.58
C GLY A 170 -5.33 16.35 0.08
N SER A 171 -4.34 16.06 0.93
CA SER A 171 -3.47 17.11 1.49
C SER A 171 -2.49 17.67 0.47
N TYR A 172 -2.19 16.94 -0.59
CA TYR A 172 -1.33 17.39 -1.67
C TYR A 172 -2.15 18.07 -2.77
N LEU A 173 -1.76 19.29 -3.12
CA LEU A 173 -2.42 20.16 -4.13
C LEU A 173 -3.93 20.33 -3.90
N ASN A 174 -4.36 20.39 -2.64
CA ASN A 174 -5.76 20.62 -2.28
C ASN A 174 -6.27 21.92 -2.88
N ASN A 175 -7.42 21.87 -3.58
CA ASN A 175 -8.06 23.02 -4.21
C ASN A 175 -9.52 23.20 -3.80
N MET A 176 -9.92 22.52 -2.73
CA MET A 176 -11.28 22.59 -2.21
C MET A 176 -11.52 23.86 -1.39
N PRO A 177 -12.74 24.40 -1.39
CA PRO A 177 -13.10 25.50 -0.50
C PRO A 177 -12.81 25.13 0.96
N ASN A 178 -12.24 26.07 1.72
CA ASN A 178 -11.89 25.89 3.14
C ASN A 178 -10.90 24.73 3.42
N GLY A 179 -10.22 24.18 2.40
CA GLY A 179 -9.28 23.09 2.58
C GLY A 179 -9.92 21.77 3.02
N GLU A 180 -11.15 21.50 2.62
CA GLU A 180 -11.81 20.21 2.89
C GLU A 180 -10.94 19.05 2.45
N THR A 181 -10.85 18.03 3.32
CA THR A 181 -10.11 16.79 3.08
C THR A 181 -10.98 15.58 3.37
N VAL A 182 -10.60 14.46 2.78
CA VAL A 182 -11.24 13.15 3.03
C VAL A 182 -10.30 12.23 3.76
N ASP A 183 -10.85 11.31 4.53
CA ASP A 183 -10.11 10.26 5.22
C ASP A 183 -10.44 8.89 4.60
N TRP A 184 -9.44 8.04 4.52
CA TRP A 184 -9.60 6.68 4.01
C TRP A 184 -10.23 5.74 5.06
N LEU A 185 -10.15 6.07 6.37
CA LEU A 185 -10.70 5.25 7.45
C LEU A 185 -12.21 5.39 7.61
N ASP A 186 -12.76 6.59 7.43
CA ASP A 186 -14.18 6.89 7.67
C ASP A 186 -15.08 6.70 6.43
N GLY A 187 -14.48 6.29 5.31
CA GLY A 187 -15.16 6.09 4.03
C GLY A 187 -15.52 7.38 3.28
N SER A 188 -15.12 8.56 3.77
CA SER A 188 -15.37 9.84 3.09
C SER A 188 -14.66 9.92 1.74
N LYS A 189 -13.48 9.30 1.61
CA LYS A 189 -12.76 9.16 0.33
C LYS A 189 -13.63 8.50 -0.74
N LEU A 190 -14.21 7.34 -0.46
CA LEU A 190 -15.06 6.60 -1.41
C LEU A 190 -16.34 7.34 -1.73
N LYS A 191 -16.97 7.98 -0.74
CA LYS A 191 -18.16 8.80 -0.92
C LYS A 191 -17.88 9.99 -1.85
N PHE A 192 -16.70 10.61 -1.71
CA PHE A 192 -16.30 11.70 -2.57
C PHE A 192 -16.01 11.22 -4.00
N GLN A 193 -15.22 10.14 -4.16
CA GLN A 193 -14.95 9.55 -5.48
C GLN A 193 -16.25 9.23 -6.22
N ARG A 194 -17.25 8.67 -5.55
CA ARG A 194 -18.55 8.31 -6.16
C ARG A 194 -19.27 9.46 -6.82
N LYS A 195 -19.02 10.70 -6.38
CA LYS A 195 -19.56 11.91 -6.99
C LYS A 195 -18.84 12.33 -8.27
N CYS A 196 -17.69 11.74 -8.57
CA CYS A 196 -16.85 12.10 -9.71
C CYS A 196 -17.05 11.14 -10.88
N LYS A 197 -16.93 11.63 -12.13
CA LYS A 197 -16.92 10.78 -13.34
C LYS A 197 -15.62 9.98 -13.43
N PHE A 198 -14.49 10.61 -13.12
CA PHE A 198 -13.15 10.00 -13.19
C PHE A 198 -12.44 10.08 -11.84
N SER A 199 -11.50 9.14 -11.61
CA SER A 199 -10.59 9.18 -10.47
C SER A 199 -9.14 9.04 -10.94
N LEU A 200 -8.26 9.97 -10.56
CA LEU A 200 -6.84 9.89 -10.88
C LEU A 200 -6.17 8.89 -9.93
N CYS A 201 -5.79 7.74 -10.47
CA CYS A 201 -5.22 6.58 -9.76
C CYS A 201 -3.74 6.43 -10.09
N PHE A 202 -2.92 7.33 -9.59
CA PHE A 202 -1.48 7.32 -9.83
C PHE A 202 -0.74 6.65 -8.68
N GLU A 203 -0.01 5.60 -8.96
CA GLU A 203 0.86 4.96 -7.99
C GLU A 203 2.04 5.87 -7.60
N SER A 204 2.67 5.58 -6.47
CA SER A 204 3.84 6.35 -6.02
C SER A 204 5.07 6.09 -6.87
N THR A 205 5.14 4.94 -7.52
CA THR A 205 6.23 4.49 -8.39
C THR A 205 5.67 3.66 -9.55
N LYS A 206 6.45 3.51 -10.62
CA LYS A 206 6.11 2.71 -11.81
C LYS A 206 6.80 1.34 -11.78
N ASP A 207 6.64 0.60 -10.70
CA ASP A 207 7.21 -0.74 -10.59
C ASP A 207 6.24 -1.82 -11.06
N GLU A 208 6.77 -2.84 -11.73
CA GLU A 208 5.98 -3.99 -12.18
C GLU A 208 5.36 -4.74 -10.98
N GLY A 209 4.07 -4.99 -11.07
CA GLY A 209 3.30 -5.67 -10.01
C GLY A 209 2.85 -4.74 -8.89
N PHE A 210 3.43 -3.54 -8.73
CA PHE A 210 3.01 -2.60 -7.70
C PHE A 210 1.68 -1.94 -8.07
N ILE A 211 0.60 -2.62 -7.71
CA ILE A 211 -0.77 -2.18 -7.93
C ILE A 211 -1.47 -2.13 -6.58
N THR A 212 -1.89 -0.93 -6.18
CA THR A 212 -2.44 -0.70 -4.84
C THR A 212 -3.97 -0.55 -4.85
N GLU A 213 -4.53 -0.14 -3.74
CA GLU A 213 -5.95 0.12 -3.54
C GLU A 213 -6.55 1.16 -4.49
N LYS A 214 -5.75 2.03 -5.11
CA LYS A 214 -6.23 3.21 -5.84
C LYS A 214 -7.18 2.88 -6.98
N ILE A 215 -6.80 1.93 -7.83
CA ILE A 215 -7.66 1.51 -8.95
C ILE A 215 -8.88 0.73 -8.45
N VAL A 216 -8.71 -0.08 -7.42
CA VAL A 216 -9.80 -0.85 -6.78
C VAL A 216 -10.85 0.08 -6.18
N GLU A 217 -10.43 1.08 -5.41
CA GLU A 217 -11.31 2.07 -4.80
C GLU A 217 -12.06 2.92 -5.85
N ALA A 218 -11.40 3.25 -6.96
CA ALA A 218 -12.04 3.95 -8.06
C ALA A 218 -13.15 3.11 -8.70
N PHE A 219 -12.89 1.85 -9.01
CA PHE A 219 -13.93 0.94 -9.51
C PHE A 219 -15.04 0.70 -8.49
N TYR A 220 -14.67 0.55 -7.21
CA TYR A 220 -15.65 0.38 -6.13
C TYR A 220 -16.55 1.61 -5.96
N SER A 221 -16.01 2.78 -6.19
CA SER A 221 -16.71 4.07 -6.13
C SER A 221 -17.44 4.44 -7.43
N ASP A 222 -17.62 3.52 -8.37
CA ASP A 222 -18.33 3.76 -9.63
C ASP A 222 -17.76 4.93 -10.45
N THR A 223 -16.44 5.03 -10.55
CA THR A 223 -15.75 6.01 -11.40
C THR A 223 -14.94 5.30 -12.48
N ILE A 224 -14.59 6.01 -13.56
CA ILE A 224 -13.59 5.53 -14.51
C ILE A 224 -12.21 5.86 -13.96
N PRO A 225 -11.37 4.85 -13.67
CA PRO A 225 -9.98 5.09 -13.25
C PRO A 225 -9.16 5.68 -14.41
N VAL A 226 -8.36 6.73 -14.08
CA VAL A 226 -7.25 7.20 -14.92
C VAL A 226 -5.97 6.75 -14.22
N TYR A 227 -5.40 5.65 -14.68
CA TYR A 227 -4.35 4.93 -13.98
C TYR A 227 -2.96 5.22 -14.54
N TYR A 228 -2.00 5.40 -13.64
CA TYR A 228 -0.57 5.40 -13.94
C TYR A 228 0.19 4.62 -12.87
N GLY A 229 0.95 3.62 -13.27
CA GLY A 229 1.71 2.76 -12.35
C GLY A 229 2.29 1.56 -13.06
N SER A 230 2.01 0.38 -12.54
CA SER A 230 2.55 -0.89 -13.04
C SER A 230 2.30 -1.14 -14.51
N SER A 231 3.32 -1.64 -15.21
CA SER A 231 3.23 -2.00 -16.64
C SER A 231 2.34 -3.20 -16.90
N ASN A 232 2.19 -4.09 -15.92
CA ASN A 232 1.34 -5.29 -16.03
C ASN A 232 -0.11 -5.10 -15.53
N ILE A 233 -0.58 -3.86 -15.43
CA ILE A 233 -1.96 -3.56 -14.97
C ILE A 233 -3.01 -4.25 -15.85
N THR A 234 -2.75 -4.37 -17.14
CA THR A 234 -3.64 -5.00 -18.11
C THR A 234 -3.63 -6.52 -18.08
N ASP A 235 -2.74 -7.16 -17.30
CA ASP A 235 -2.84 -8.60 -17.04
C ASP A 235 -4.02 -8.93 -16.10
N ILE A 236 -4.38 -7.96 -15.26
CA ILE A 236 -5.43 -8.09 -14.25
C ILE A 236 -6.72 -7.42 -14.70
N PHE A 237 -6.64 -6.12 -15.01
CA PHE A 237 -7.81 -5.30 -15.29
C PHE A 237 -8.07 -5.19 -16.80
N ASN A 238 -9.35 -5.21 -17.16
CA ASN A 238 -9.77 -5.05 -18.54
C ASN A 238 -9.43 -3.63 -19.05
N PRO A 239 -8.57 -3.50 -20.09
CA PRO A 239 -8.14 -2.20 -20.59
C PRO A 239 -9.28 -1.34 -21.16
N LYS A 240 -10.46 -1.94 -21.44
CA LYS A 240 -11.64 -1.19 -21.84
C LYS A 240 -12.41 -0.55 -20.69
N ALA A 241 -12.10 -0.91 -19.44
CA ALA A 241 -12.80 -0.41 -18.25
C ALA A 241 -12.13 0.81 -17.60
N PHE A 242 -10.89 1.18 -17.98
CA PHE A 242 -10.14 2.29 -17.43
C PHE A 242 -9.25 2.96 -18.49
N ILE A 243 -8.67 4.09 -18.15
CA ILE A 243 -7.71 4.81 -19.01
C ILE A 243 -6.32 4.59 -18.43
N ASN A 244 -5.46 3.87 -19.16
CA ASN A 244 -4.07 3.69 -18.77
C ASN A 244 -3.21 4.82 -19.36
N VAL A 245 -2.70 5.70 -18.53
CA VAL A 245 -1.85 6.84 -18.96
C VAL A 245 -0.61 6.36 -19.71
N GLY A 246 -0.09 5.19 -19.36
CA GLY A 246 1.08 4.60 -19.99
C GLY A 246 0.90 4.19 -21.45
N ASP A 247 -0.32 4.12 -21.96
CA ASP A 247 -0.63 3.74 -23.36
C ASP A 247 -0.55 4.94 -24.33
N TYR A 248 -0.28 6.15 -23.82
CA TYR A 248 -0.27 7.39 -24.60
C TYR A 248 1.13 8.02 -24.63
N GLU A 249 1.44 8.68 -25.74
CA GLU A 249 2.74 9.31 -25.96
C GLU A 249 2.93 10.61 -25.15
N SER A 250 1.85 11.25 -24.72
CA SER A 250 1.90 12.50 -23.98
C SER A 250 0.70 12.70 -23.06
N PHE A 251 0.82 13.60 -22.09
CA PHE A 251 -0.32 14.00 -21.25
C PHE A 251 -1.44 14.64 -22.04
N ASP A 252 -1.15 15.41 -23.08
CA ASP A 252 -2.17 16.04 -23.91
C ASP A 252 -3.03 14.98 -24.61
N ALA A 253 -2.43 13.91 -25.13
CA ALA A 253 -3.17 12.81 -25.77
C ALA A 253 -4.09 12.09 -24.77
N VAL A 254 -3.63 11.82 -23.56
CA VAL A 254 -4.48 11.25 -22.49
C VAL A 254 -5.61 12.20 -22.11
N ILE A 255 -5.29 13.48 -21.94
CA ILE A 255 -6.26 14.51 -21.54
C ILE A 255 -7.34 14.65 -22.62
N ASP A 256 -6.96 14.70 -23.89
CA ASP A 256 -7.91 14.77 -25.00
C ASP A 256 -8.84 13.55 -24.98
N ARG A 257 -8.30 12.35 -24.72
CA ARG A 257 -9.14 11.12 -24.59
C ARG A 257 -10.10 11.21 -23.39
N ILE A 258 -9.66 11.70 -22.24
CA ILE A 258 -10.53 11.90 -21.07
C ILE A 258 -11.66 12.88 -21.40
N LEU A 259 -11.36 13.98 -22.06
CA LEU A 259 -12.35 15.01 -22.44
C LEU A 259 -13.31 14.51 -23.51
N GLU A 260 -12.85 13.68 -24.46
CA GLU A 260 -13.71 13.00 -25.43
C GLU A 260 -14.74 12.10 -24.72
N ILE A 261 -14.30 11.25 -23.79
CA ILE A 261 -15.18 10.37 -23.02
C ILE A 261 -16.14 11.20 -22.15
N ASP A 262 -15.65 12.27 -21.54
CA ASP A 262 -16.45 13.13 -20.67
C ASP A 262 -17.57 13.87 -21.44
N SER A 263 -17.33 14.22 -22.69
CA SER A 263 -18.30 14.91 -23.55
C SER A 263 -19.26 13.98 -24.31
N ASN A 264 -19.06 12.66 -24.20
CA ASN A 264 -19.86 11.65 -24.90
C ASN A 264 -20.43 10.63 -23.88
N ASP A 265 -21.68 10.85 -23.47
CA ASP A 265 -22.37 10.03 -22.48
C ASP A 265 -22.46 8.55 -22.88
N ALA A 266 -22.64 8.25 -24.16
CA ALA A 266 -22.69 6.89 -24.64
C ALA A 266 -21.34 6.18 -24.48
N LEU A 267 -20.25 6.85 -24.81
CA LEU A 267 -18.89 6.33 -24.66
C LEU A 267 -18.52 6.16 -23.18
N TYR A 268 -18.89 7.12 -22.32
CA TYR A 268 -18.69 7.01 -20.88
C TYR A 268 -19.42 5.79 -20.31
N LEU A 269 -20.72 5.61 -20.64
CA LEU A 269 -21.51 4.49 -20.16
C LEU A 269 -21.04 3.15 -20.75
N GLU A 270 -20.57 3.12 -21.99
CA GLU A 270 -19.96 1.93 -22.58
C GLU A 270 -18.74 1.47 -21.77
N MET A 271 -17.83 2.40 -21.43
CA MET A 271 -16.66 2.11 -20.62
C MET A 271 -17.04 1.67 -19.21
N MET A 272 -18.01 2.34 -18.59
CA MET A 272 -18.52 1.98 -17.26
C MET A 272 -19.11 0.57 -17.20
N ARG A 273 -19.72 0.09 -18.28
CA ARG A 273 -20.34 -1.24 -18.36
C ARG A 273 -19.37 -2.37 -18.67
N GLN A 274 -18.10 -2.07 -18.99
CA GLN A 274 -17.10 -3.12 -19.25
C GLN A 274 -16.82 -3.96 -17.99
N PRO A 275 -16.57 -5.27 -18.11
CA PRO A 275 -16.08 -6.07 -17.00
C PRO A 275 -14.80 -5.45 -16.41
N ILE A 276 -14.65 -5.49 -15.09
CA ILE A 276 -13.48 -4.90 -14.41
C ILE A 276 -12.24 -5.74 -14.65
N PHE A 277 -12.35 -7.05 -14.48
CA PHE A 277 -11.24 -7.99 -14.62
C PHE A 277 -11.25 -8.69 -15.99
N ASN A 278 -10.08 -9.04 -16.48
CA ASN A 278 -9.94 -9.91 -17.66
C ASN A 278 -10.41 -11.34 -17.35
N ASN A 279 -10.01 -11.85 -16.18
CA ASN A 279 -10.53 -13.10 -15.62
C ASN A 279 -11.64 -12.77 -14.60
N PRO A 280 -12.90 -13.16 -14.85
CA PRO A 280 -14.01 -12.85 -13.94
C PRO A 280 -13.83 -13.46 -12.53
N ASN A 281 -13.00 -14.48 -12.39
CA ASN A 281 -12.72 -15.14 -11.09
C ASN A 281 -11.42 -14.66 -10.44
N TYR A 282 -10.75 -13.66 -10.99
CA TYR A 282 -9.40 -13.27 -10.58
C TYR A 282 -9.27 -13.00 -9.08
N ALA A 283 -10.19 -12.24 -8.51
CA ALA A 283 -10.13 -11.93 -7.08
C ALA A 283 -10.32 -13.19 -6.23
N GLN A 284 -11.30 -14.04 -6.56
CA GLN A 284 -11.53 -15.30 -5.85
C GLN A 284 -10.30 -16.21 -5.90
N GLU A 285 -9.71 -16.40 -7.09
CA GLU A 285 -8.51 -17.21 -7.26
C GLU A 285 -7.34 -16.69 -6.44
N LYS A 286 -7.16 -15.37 -6.34
CA LYS A 286 -6.11 -14.77 -5.49
C LYS A 286 -6.33 -15.00 -4.00
N TYR A 287 -7.56 -14.95 -3.51
CA TYR A 287 -7.85 -15.30 -2.12
C TYR A 287 -7.64 -16.79 -1.82
N GLU A 288 -7.99 -17.67 -2.76
CA GLU A 288 -7.74 -19.12 -2.63
C GLU A 288 -6.23 -19.43 -2.65
N GLU A 289 -5.48 -18.77 -3.54
CA GLU A 289 -4.02 -18.87 -3.59
C GLU A 289 -3.38 -18.43 -2.26
N LEU A 290 -3.82 -17.31 -1.70
CA LEU A 290 -3.37 -16.82 -0.42
C LEU A 290 -3.71 -17.79 0.73
N GLU A 291 -4.95 -18.29 0.80
CA GLU A 291 -5.35 -19.26 1.82
C GLU A 291 -4.50 -20.53 1.73
N LYS A 292 -4.27 -21.05 0.52
CA LYS A 292 -3.40 -22.20 0.26
C LYS A 292 -1.94 -21.91 0.66
N PHE A 293 -1.42 -20.72 0.35
CA PHE A 293 -0.08 -20.31 0.73
C PHE A 293 0.08 -20.28 2.25
N ILE A 294 -0.88 -19.68 2.97
CA ILE A 294 -0.89 -19.66 4.44
C ILE A 294 -0.95 -21.09 5.01
N CYS A 295 -1.87 -21.92 4.53
CA CYS A 295 -1.98 -23.30 5.00
C CYS A 295 -0.68 -24.08 4.77
N ASN A 296 -0.02 -23.90 3.63
CA ASN A 296 1.26 -24.56 3.36
C ASN A 296 2.35 -24.18 4.40
N ILE A 297 2.35 -22.95 4.92
CA ILE A 297 3.28 -22.53 5.97
C ILE A 297 2.96 -23.26 7.29
N PHE A 298 1.68 -23.29 7.67
CA PHE A 298 1.24 -23.77 8.98
C PHE A 298 1.15 -25.28 9.08
N ASP A 299 1.00 -26.00 7.96
CA ASP A 299 0.95 -27.47 7.93
C ASP A 299 2.33 -28.11 8.10
N GLN A 300 3.40 -27.37 7.81
CA GLN A 300 4.77 -27.84 7.97
C GLN A 300 5.17 -27.93 9.46
N PRO A 301 6.11 -28.83 9.81
CA PRO A 301 6.86 -28.73 11.06
C PRO A 301 7.60 -27.38 11.13
N ILE A 302 7.69 -26.77 12.31
CA ILE A 302 8.26 -25.42 12.49
C ILE A 302 9.71 -25.33 11.98
N ASP A 303 10.51 -26.36 12.18
CA ASP A 303 11.89 -26.44 11.68
C ASP A 303 11.95 -26.44 10.16
N LYS A 304 10.95 -26.97 9.48
CA LYS A 304 10.82 -26.96 8.02
C LYS A 304 10.21 -25.67 7.50
N ALA A 305 9.26 -25.09 8.22
CA ALA A 305 8.66 -23.81 7.88
C ALA A 305 9.67 -22.64 7.99
N CYS A 306 10.73 -22.77 8.79
CA CYS A 306 11.79 -21.77 8.86
C CYS A 306 12.64 -21.79 7.59
N ARG A 307 12.51 -20.75 6.77
CA ARG A 307 13.17 -20.57 5.47
C ARG A 307 14.38 -19.65 5.51
N ARG A 308 14.57 -18.87 6.56
CA ARG A 308 15.76 -18.03 6.73
C ARG A 308 17.00 -18.89 6.86
N SER A 309 18.14 -18.38 6.34
CA SER A 309 19.41 -19.07 6.50
C SER A 309 19.78 -19.21 7.98
N ARG A 310 19.97 -20.45 8.41
CA ARG A 310 20.39 -20.82 9.78
C ARG A 310 21.87 -21.26 9.82
N CYS A 311 22.63 -21.04 8.76
CA CYS A 311 24.07 -21.23 8.76
C CYS A 311 24.77 -20.00 9.35
N VAL A 312 26.08 -20.15 9.68
CA VAL A 312 26.91 -19.10 10.30
C VAL A 312 26.78 -17.73 9.62
N ALA A 313 26.68 -17.69 8.28
CA ALA A 313 26.53 -16.44 7.55
C ALA A 313 25.15 -15.78 7.78
N GLY A 314 24.07 -16.55 7.80
CA GLY A 314 22.72 -16.05 8.05
C GLY A 314 22.56 -15.59 9.51
N GLU A 315 23.07 -16.35 10.46
CA GLU A 315 23.07 -15.97 11.88
C GLU A 315 23.89 -14.71 12.15
N ASN A 316 25.04 -14.57 11.52
CA ASN A 316 25.86 -13.36 11.60
C ASN A 316 25.16 -12.14 10.98
N HIS A 317 24.46 -12.32 9.86
CA HIS A 317 23.68 -11.24 9.25
C HIS A 317 22.54 -10.80 10.16
N GLU A 318 21.77 -11.73 10.71
CA GLU A 318 20.66 -11.41 11.63
C GLU A 318 21.19 -10.72 12.90
N ALA A 319 22.30 -11.21 13.46
CA ALA A 319 22.94 -10.57 14.62
C ALA A 319 23.51 -9.17 14.31
N PHE A 320 23.99 -8.95 13.08
CA PHE A 320 24.41 -7.61 12.64
C PHE A 320 23.21 -6.66 12.54
N MET A 321 22.12 -7.10 11.93
CA MET A 321 20.89 -6.30 11.82
C MET A 321 20.32 -5.96 13.20
N LYS A 322 20.27 -6.93 14.12
CA LYS A 322 19.84 -6.73 15.50
C LYS A 322 20.66 -5.65 16.20
N ARG A 323 21.99 -5.73 16.15
CA ARG A 323 22.92 -4.73 16.73
C ARG A 323 22.75 -3.35 16.09
N SER A 324 22.53 -3.29 14.76
CA SER A 324 22.32 -2.03 14.04
C SER A 324 21.07 -1.33 14.53
N ILE A 325 19.97 -2.07 14.73
CA ILE A 325 18.71 -1.57 15.24
C ILE A 325 18.84 -1.09 16.69
N GLU A 326 19.48 -1.88 17.54
CA GLU A 326 19.75 -1.50 18.94
C GLU A 326 20.61 -0.23 19.03
N SER A 327 21.61 -0.10 18.17
CA SER A 327 22.43 1.10 18.05
C SER A 327 21.62 2.32 17.59
N GLU A 328 20.73 2.15 16.62
CA GLU A 328 19.83 3.24 16.17
C GLU A 328 18.85 3.66 17.25
N LEU A 329 18.29 2.72 18.01
CA LEU A 329 17.43 3.02 19.16
C LEU A 329 18.19 3.84 20.20
N GLY A 330 19.45 3.50 20.48
CA GLY A 330 20.35 4.28 21.33
C GLY A 330 20.57 5.69 20.79
N ILE A 331 20.84 5.84 19.48
CA ILE A 331 21.03 7.14 18.84
C ILE A 331 19.75 7.97 18.84
N LYS A 332 18.57 7.37 18.67
CA LYS A 332 17.28 8.08 18.72
C LYS A 332 17.00 8.73 20.07
N VAL A 333 17.46 8.14 21.16
CA VAL A 333 17.37 8.76 22.48
C VAL A 333 18.22 10.04 22.56
N TRP A 334 19.31 10.14 21.78
CA TRP A 334 20.20 11.30 21.73
C TRP A 334 19.88 12.30 20.60
N ARG A 335 19.09 11.94 19.58
CA ARG A 335 18.72 12.84 18.48
C ARG A 335 17.96 14.11 18.90
N PRO A 336 17.09 14.12 19.93
CA PRO A 336 16.55 15.38 20.45
C PRO A 336 17.63 16.35 20.92
N ALA A 337 18.68 15.84 21.60
CA ALA A 337 19.83 16.66 21.99
C ALA A 337 20.62 17.19 20.78
N GLY A 338 20.81 16.35 19.75
CA GLY A 338 21.45 16.76 18.49
C GLY A 338 20.70 17.81 17.71
N LYS A 339 19.36 17.78 17.72
CA LYS A 339 18.54 18.87 17.13
C LYS A 339 18.65 20.17 17.92
N ILE A 340 18.70 20.08 19.24
CA ILE A 340 18.90 21.23 20.12
C ILE A 340 20.29 21.81 19.89
N VAL A 341 21.33 21.00 19.84
CA VAL A 341 22.72 21.42 19.55
C VAL A 341 22.83 22.02 18.13
N LYS A 342 22.19 21.43 17.13
CA LYS A 342 22.19 21.94 15.75
C LYS A 342 21.46 23.27 15.64
N ASN A 343 20.35 23.47 16.36
CA ASN A 343 19.65 24.74 16.46
C ASN A 343 20.44 25.76 17.28
N TYR A 344 21.12 25.34 18.33
CA TYR A 344 22.00 26.20 19.11
C TYR A 344 23.19 26.70 18.28
N LEU A 345 23.87 25.80 17.57
CA LEU A 345 24.99 26.14 16.67
C LEU A 345 24.53 27.00 15.47
N ARG A 346 23.30 26.82 15.00
CA ARG A 346 22.73 27.62 13.90
C ARG A 346 22.40 29.07 14.33
N ASN A 347 22.18 29.28 15.62
CA ASN A 347 21.87 30.58 16.22
C ASN A 347 23.08 31.29 16.84
N ILE A 348 24.27 30.68 16.77
CA ILE A 348 25.51 31.37 17.17
C ILE A 348 25.81 32.45 16.12
N PRO A 349 25.87 33.75 16.49
CA PRO A 349 26.20 34.79 15.56
C PRO A 349 27.56 34.52 14.88
N LYS A 350 27.58 34.55 13.56
CA LYS A 350 28.81 34.30 12.74
C LYS A 350 30.05 35.12 13.18
N ARG A 351 29.86 36.14 14.02
CA ARG A 351 30.93 36.92 14.63
C ARG A 351 31.77 36.13 15.68
N ILE A 352 31.22 35.09 16.32
CA ILE A 352 31.91 34.30 17.32
C ILE A 352 32.82 33.27 16.67
N LEU A 353 32.39 32.67 15.56
CA LEU A 353 33.17 31.68 14.79
C LEU A 353 34.44 32.27 14.12
N LYS A 354 34.46 33.56 13.84
CA LYS A 354 35.65 34.24 13.28
C LYS A 354 36.71 34.57 14.31
N LYS A 355 36.42 34.57 15.63
CA LYS A 355 37.41 34.88 16.66
C LYS A 355 38.27 33.67 17.11
N THR A 356 37.84 32.47 16.80
CA THR A 356 38.62 31.23 17.12
C THR A 356 39.59 30.85 16.00
N ALA A 357 39.33 31.27 14.74
CA ALA A 357 40.22 30.96 13.60
C ALA A 357 41.46 31.90 13.52
N ASN A 358 41.51 33.00 14.31
CA ASN A 358 42.61 33.97 14.28
C ASN A 358 43.49 33.93 15.55
N LYS A 359 43.50 32.83 16.32
CA LYS A 359 44.38 32.70 17.45
C LYS A 359 45.50 31.66 17.27
N ASP A 360 45.54 30.99 16.13
CA ASP A 360 46.60 29.99 15.78
C ASP A 360 47.33 30.42 14.50
N SER A 361 47.62 31.70 14.34
CA SER A 361 48.57 32.23 13.35
C SER A 361 49.60 33.12 14.00
#